data_f4c92b0c96e19eef265017e3ce692cb6
#
_entry.id   f4c92b0c96e19eef265017e3ce692cb6
#
_cell.length_a   1.000
_cell.length_b   1.000
_cell.length_c   1.000
_cell.angle_alpha   90.00
_cell.angle_beta   90.00
_cell.angle_gamma   90.00
#
_symmetry.space_group_name_H-M   'P 1'
#
loop_
_entity.id
_entity.type
_entity.pdbx_description
1 polymer ?
#
loop_
_entity_poly.entity_id
_entity_poly.type
_entity_poly.pdbx_seq_one_letter_code
_entity_poly.pdbx_strand_id
1 'polypeptide(L)' 'MRKHHTQTTQTALDAFVARKAEIDTQLARLQTLSDEHFNVSPDKVHWGHVGDLGRYADLLRQITNAAFKEGEHAE' A
#
# COMPACT_ATOMS: atom_id res chain seq x y z
N MET A 1 27.02 15.88 -20.25
CA MET A 1 25.71 16.51 -20.12
C MET A 1 24.60 15.59 -20.51
N ARG A 2 24.59 15.15 -21.73
CA ARG A 2 23.55 14.25 -22.14
C ARG A 2 23.54 12.98 -21.36
N LYS A 3 24.71 12.45 -21.07
CA LYS A 3 24.84 11.28 -20.27
C LYS A 3 24.23 11.49 -18.90
N HIS A 4 24.50 12.64 -18.34
CA HIS A 4 23.99 12.97 -17.03
C HIS A 4 22.47 12.98 -17.03
N HIS A 5 21.87 13.57 -18.05
CA HIS A 5 20.43 13.61 -18.17
C HIS A 5 19.85 12.19 -18.31
N THR A 6 20.48 11.39 -19.14
CA THR A 6 20.06 10.01 -19.35
C THR A 6 20.16 9.22 -18.06
N GLN A 7 21.24 9.41 -17.32
CA GLN A 7 21.42 8.72 -16.06
C GLN A 7 20.34 9.10 -15.05
N THR A 8 19.94 10.36 -15.03
CA THR A 8 18.89 10.80 -14.13
C THR A 8 17.58 10.12 -14.44
N THR A 9 17.23 10.01 -15.71
CA THR A 9 16.02 9.33 -16.14
C THR A 9 16.07 7.86 -15.77
N GLN A 10 17.20 7.22 -16.01
CA GLN A 10 17.35 5.81 -15.69
C GLN A 10 17.26 5.57 -14.19
N THR A 11 17.84 6.45 -13.41
CA THR A 11 17.78 6.33 -11.95
C THR A 11 16.35 6.44 -11.44
N ALA A 12 15.58 7.37 -12.01
CA ALA A 12 14.18 7.52 -11.61
C ALA A 12 13.39 6.27 -11.97
N LEU A 13 13.64 5.71 -13.13
CA LEU A 13 12.95 4.48 -13.53
C LEU A 13 13.31 3.33 -12.61
N ASP A 14 14.58 3.20 -12.27
CA ASP A 14 15.02 2.14 -11.37
C ASP A 14 14.36 2.29 -10.01
N ALA A 15 14.29 3.52 -9.51
CA ALA A 15 13.65 3.77 -8.22
C ALA A 15 12.16 3.46 -8.27
N PHE A 16 11.50 3.83 -9.35
CA PHE A 16 10.09 3.55 -9.54
C PHE A 16 9.83 2.06 -9.50
N VAL A 17 10.61 1.30 -10.24
CA VAL A 17 10.44 -0.16 -10.28
C VAL A 17 10.65 -0.77 -8.90
N ALA A 18 11.65 -0.30 -8.17
CA ALA A 18 11.92 -0.80 -6.83
C ALA A 18 10.76 -0.52 -5.88
N ARG A 19 10.20 0.69 -5.94
CA ARG A 19 9.08 1.02 -5.08
C ARG A 19 7.84 0.22 -5.44
N LYS A 20 7.60 0.06 -6.73
CA LYS A 20 6.47 -0.75 -7.17
C LYS A 20 6.60 -2.18 -6.66
N ALA A 21 7.80 -2.74 -6.72
CA ALA A 21 8.03 -4.10 -6.22
C ALA A 21 7.73 -4.19 -4.73
N GLU A 22 8.10 -3.18 -3.97
CA GLU A 22 7.77 -3.14 -2.54
C GLU A 22 6.27 -3.16 -2.33
N ILE A 23 5.56 -2.34 -3.09
CA ILE A 23 4.11 -2.26 -2.98
C ILE A 23 3.48 -3.61 -3.32
N ASP A 24 3.93 -4.22 -4.41
CA ASP A 24 3.39 -5.51 -4.83
C ASP A 24 3.58 -6.55 -3.73
N THR A 25 4.75 -6.55 -3.10
CA THR A 25 5.04 -7.48 -2.01
C THR A 25 4.10 -7.24 -0.84
N GLN A 26 3.89 -5.98 -0.46
CA GLN A 26 3.02 -5.68 0.67
C GLN A 26 1.57 -6.00 0.37
N LEU A 27 1.13 -5.75 -0.86
CA LEU A 27 -0.23 -6.08 -1.24
C LEU A 27 -0.46 -7.59 -1.15
N ALA A 28 0.50 -8.38 -1.63
CA ALA A 28 0.38 -9.83 -1.58
C ALA A 28 0.32 -10.33 -0.14
N ARG A 29 1.14 -9.76 0.73
CA ARG A 29 1.15 -10.15 2.13
C ARG A 29 -0.16 -9.79 2.82
N LEU A 30 -0.67 -8.61 2.54
CA LEU A 30 -1.95 -8.19 3.11
C LEU A 30 -3.09 -9.05 2.60
N GLN A 31 -3.04 -9.41 1.31
CA GLN A 31 -4.08 -10.25 0.75
C GLN A 31 -4.11 -11.61 1.43
N THR A 32 -2.94 -12.21 1.63
CA THR A 32 -2.85 -13.49 2.31
C THR A 32 -3.39 -13.38 3.74
N LEU A 33 -2.98 -12.34 4.43
CA LEU A 33 -3.43 -12.14 5.81
C LEU A 33 -4.94 -11.95 5.87
N SER A 34 -5.47 -11.16 4.95
CA SER A 34 -6.91 -10.91 4.90
C SER A 34 -7.67 -12.20 4.60
N ASP A 35 -7.14 -13.02 3.68
CA ASP A 35 -7.77 -14.29 3.33
C ASP A 35 -7.87 -15.22 4.54
N GLU A 36 -6.97 -15.04 5.50
CA GLU A 36 -6.95 -15.86 6.72
C GLU A 36 -7.58 -15.10 7.88
N HIS A 37 -8.42 -14.11 7.59
CA HIS A 37 -9.16 -13.36 8.59
C HIS A 37 -8.22 -12.71 9.61
N PHE A 38 -7.06 -12.27 9.16
CA PHE A 38 -6.04 -11.62 9.99
C PHE A 38 -5.63 -12.51 11.16
N ASN A 39 -5.71 -13.83 10.92
CA ASN A 39 -5.30 -14.84 11.92
C ASN A 39 -6.10 -14.76 13.21
N VAL A 40 -7.32 -14.28 13.13
CA VAL A 40 -8.20 -14.20 14.29
C VAL A 40 -9.39 -15.10 14.06
N SER A 41 -9.59 -16.06 14.96
CA SER A 41 -10.77 -16.92 14.87
C SER A 41 -12.02 -16.09 15.10
N PRO A 42 -13.09 -16.34 14.31
CA PRO A 42 -14.30 -15.55 14.43
C PRO A 42 -14.86 -15.48 15.84
N ASP A 43 -14.74 -16.57 16.59
CA ASP A 43 -15.27 -16.62 17.95
C ASP A 43 -14.38 -15.93 18.95
N LYS A 44 -13.22 -15.41 18.52
CA LYS A 44 -12.31 -14.71 19.42
C LYS A 44 -12.17 -13.24 19.07
N VAL A 45 -12.97 -12.77 18.12
CA VAL A 45 -12.92 -11.36 17.71
C VAL A 45 -13.41 -10.49 18.86
N HIS A 46 -12.70 -9.41 19.12
CA HIS A 46 -13.14 -8.42 20.07
C HIS A 46 -12.84 -7.02 19.52
N TRP A 47 -13.27 -6.01 20.27
CA TRP A 47 -13.20 -4.64 19.76
C TRP A 47 -11.78 -4.15 19.47
N GLY A 48 -10.77 -4.69 20.15
CA GLY A 48 -9.38 -4.37 19.84
C GLY A 48 -9.03 -4.76 18.41
N HIS A 49 -9.51 -5.92 17.97
CA HIS A 49 -9.27 -6.37 16.61
C HIS A 49 -9.98 -5.46 15.62
N VAL A 50 -11.20 -5.04 15.95
CA VAL A 50 -11.94 -4.13 15.08
C VAL A 50 -11.20 -2.81 14.95
N GLY A 51 -10.64 -2.33 16.04
CA GLY A 51 -9.88 -1.08 16.02
C GLY A 51 -8.65 -1.18 15.13
N ASP A 52 -7.93 -2.30 15.23
CA ASP A 52 -6.76 -2.50 14.39
C ASP A 52 -7.13 -2.53 12.91
N LEU A 53 -8.18 -3.26 12.56
CA LEU A 53 -8.61 -3.32 11.17
C LEU A 53 -9.10 -1.98 10.67
N GLY A 54 -9.76 -1.21 11.54
CA GLY A 54 -10.20 0.13 11.19
C GLY A 54 -9.03 1.03 10.84
N ARG A 55 -7.95 0.93 11.64
CA ARG A 55 -6.76 1.73 11.38
C ARG A 55 -6.13 1.32 10.05
N TYR A 56 -6.04 0.01 9.78
CA TYR A 56 -5.49 -0.46 8.52
C TYR A 56 -6.34 0.01 7.34
N ALA A 57 -7.65 -0.07 7.49
CA ALA A 57 -8.56 0.36 6.43
C ALA A 57 -8.39 1.86 6.15
N ASP A 58 -8.22 2.67 7.20
CA ASP A 58 -8.01 4.09 7.02
C ASP A 58 -6.72 4.38 6.27
N LEU A 59 -5.66 3.67 6.61
CA LEU A 59 -4.38 3.85 5.93
C LEU A 59 -4.48 3.46 4.46
N LEU A 60 -5.16 2.35 4.18
CA LEU A 60 -5.35 1.92 2.81
C LEU A 60 -6.20 2.92 2.03
N ARG A 61 -7.21 3.51 2.69
CA ARG A 61 -8.03 4.52 2.03
C ARG A 61 -7.20 5.74 1.67
N GLN A 62 -6.27 6.13 2.52
CA GLN A 62 -5.38 7.23 2.20
C GLN A 62 -4.57 6.94 0.95
N ILE A 63 -4.11 5.70 0.83
CA ILE A 63 -3.33 5.29 -0.33
C ILE A 63 -4.19 5.31 -1.59
N THR A 64 -5.40 4.73 -1.52
CA THR A 64 -6.26 4.70 -2.70
C THR A 64 -6.70 6.10 -3.10
N ASN A 65 -6.99 6.95 -2.13
CA ASN A 65 -7.34 8.33 -2.46
C ASN A 65 -6.21 9.03 -3.20
N ALA A 66 -4.98 8.84 -2.72
CA ALA A 66 -3.84 9.47 -3.36
C ALA A 66 -3.58 8.88 -4.75
N ALA A 67 -3.64 7.56 -4.85
CA ALA A 67 -3.29 6.88 -6.11
C ALA A 67 -4.32 7.15 -7.20
N PHE A 68 -5.58 7.23 -6.83
CA PHE A 68 -6.65 7.45 -7.79
C PHE A 68 -7.12 8.90 -7.82
N LYS A 69 -6.49 9.76 -7.01
CA LYS A 69 -6.84 11.17 -6.93
C LYS A 69 -8.31 11.34 -6.58
N GLU A 70 -8.70 10.66 -5.53
CA GLU A 70 -10.07 10.68 -5.04
C GLU A 70 -10.11 11.35 -3.68
N GLY A 71 -11.32 11.56 -3.18
CA GLY A 71 -11.50 12.12 -1.87
C GLY A 71 -11.34 13.63 -1.86
N GLU A 72 -11.08 14.16 -0.67
CA GLU A 72 -10.99 15.61 -0.48
C GLU A 72 -9.87 16.25 -1.25
N HIS A 73 -8.82 15.48 -1.51
CA HIS A 73 -7.63 16.02 -2.14
C HIS A 73 -7.52 15.64 -3.60
N ALA A 74 -8.62 15.18 -4.18
CA ALA A 74 -8.65 14.83 -5.59
C ALA A 74 -8.46 16.08 -6.44
N GLU A 75 -7.77 15.92 -7.55
CA GLU A 75 -7.54 17.03 -8.47
C GLU A 75 -8.26 16.82 -9.79
#